data_8dc52525647a1dbfabe324b60f73152d
#
_entry.id   8dc52525647a1dbfabe324b60f73152d
#
_cell.length_a   1.000
_cell.length_b   1.000
_cell.length_c   1.000
_cell.angle_alpha   90.00
_cell.angle_beta   90.00
_cell.angle_gamma   90.00
#
_symmetry.space_group_name_H-M   'P 1'
#
loop_
_entity.id
_entity.type
_entity.pdbx_description
1 polymer ?
#
loop_
_entity_poly.entity_id
_entity_poly.type
_entity_poly.pdbx_seq_one_letter_code
_entity_poly.pdbx_strand_id
1 'polypeptide(L)'
;MIRVKEGYQDMQFSKRLDLFGDEIFAALNERKVALEAQGRTIYNLSVGTPDFAPAEHIRKAMMDAAADPQNWKYSLRDLPELLDAVCGYYKRRFGVEITPDQVASCAGSQEGVGHIGMVLCDEGDTVLLPTPCYPVFIAGSLLGGAKPWYYPLTKEHGFLPYVKDIPEDVARKAKYMIVSLPANPVGSVGSPELYAELVAFAKKYDILIIHDNAYSDIIFDGAVGNS
;
A
#
# COMPACT_ATOMS: atom_id res chain seq x y z
N MET A 1 -4.91 -5.38 -20.07
CA MET A 1 -4.25 -5.59 -21.39
C MET A 1 -4.15 -4.27 -22.13
N ILE A 2 -2.95 -3.77 -22.41
CA ILE A 2 -2.78 -2.56 -23.22
C ILE A 2 -3.13 -2.94 -24.67
N ARG A 3 -4.26 -2.44 -25.19
CA ARG A 3 -4.59 -2.60 -26.61
C ARG A 3 -3.71 -1.65 -27.41
N VAL A 4 -2.76 -2.19 -28.15
CA VAL A 4 -1.99 -1.44 -29.15
C VAL A 4 -2.92 -1.12 -30.32
N LYS A 5 -3.01 0.14 -30.68
CA LYS A 5 -3.77 0.57 -31.88
C LYS A 5 -3.09 -0.02 -33.13
N GLU A 6 -3.90 -0.31 -34.18
CA GLU A 6 -3.39 -0.71 -35.50
C GLU A 6 -2.25 0.22 -35.94
N GLY A 7 -1.13 -0.35 -36.33
CA GLY A 7 0.07 0.37 -36.80
C GLY A 7 1.35 0.12 -35.98
N TYR A 8 1.27 -0.56 -34.81
CA TYR A 8 2.43 -0.90 -33.97
C TYR A 8 2.64 -2.44 -33.88
N GLN A 9 2.44 -3.15 -34.98
CA GLN A 9 2.47 -4.61 -35.01
C GLN A 9 3.83 -5.22 -34.64
N ASP A 10 4.92 -4.44 -34.72
CA ASP A 10 6.29 -4.92 -34.45
C ASP A 10 6.83 -4.51 -33.07
N MET A 11 6.06 -3.79 -32.25
CA MET A 11 6.51 -3.40 -30.93
C MET A 11 6.41 -4.58 -29.95
N GLN A 12 7.55 -5.04 -29.45
CA GLN A 12 7.59 -6.02 -28.37
C GLN A 12 7.59 -5.30 -27.02
N PHE A 13 6.62 -5.63 -26.19
CA PHE A 13 6.59 -5.17 -24.79
C PHE A 13 7.59 -5.94 -23.93
N SER A 14 7.93 -5.36 -22.79
CA SER A 14 8.76 -6.04 -21.80
C SER A 14 8.09 -7.35 -21.36
N LYS A 15 8.88 -8.42 -21.23
CA LYS A 15 8.43 -9.69 -20.65
C LYS A 15 7.94 -9.56 -19.20
N ARG A 16 8.28 -8.45 -18.52
CA ARG A 16 7.73 -8.15 -17.19
C ARG A 16 6.21 -8.00 -17.19
N LEU A 17 5.60 -7.61 -18.31
CA LEU A 17 4.15 -7.52 -18.42
C LEU A 17 3.46 -8.88 -18.37
N ASP A 18 4.17 -9.95 -18.72
CA ASP A 18 3.65 -11.33 -18.64
C ASP A 18 3.47 -11.78 -17.17
N LEU A 19 4.11 -11.08 -16.22
CA LEU A 19 3.98 -11.35 -14.79
C LEU A 19 2.68 -10.80 -14.18
N PHE A 20 1.97 -9.94 -14.91
CA PHE A 20 0.74 -9.29 -14.45
C PHE A 20 -0.46 -9.93 -15.12
N GLY A 21 -1.43 -10.34 -14.31
CA GLY A 21 -2.75 -10.76 -14.79
C GLY A 21 -3.63 -9.59 -15.22
N ASP A 22 -4.87 -9.91 -15.60
CA ASP A 22 -5.87 -8.89 -15.87
C ASP A 22 -6.24 -8.13 -14.58
N GLU A 23 -6.43 -6.82 -14.72
CA GLU A 23 -6.78 -5.96 -13.59
C GLU A 23 -8.24 -6.23 -13.19
N ILE A 24 -8.43 -6.78 -11.98
CA ILE A 24 -9.72 -7.27 -11.48
C ILE A 24 -10.77 -6.15 -11.39
N PHE A 25 -10.36 -4.93 -11.00
CA PHE A 25 -11.30 -3.81 -10.87
C PHE A 25 -11.80 -3.31 -12.22
N ALA A 26 -10.98 -3.33 -13.26
CA ALA A 26 -11.40 -3.00 -14.61
C ALA A 26 -12.43 -4.01 -15.13
N ALA A 27 -12.18 -5.30 -14.96
CA ALA A 27 -13.11 -6.36 -15.36
C ALA A 27 -14.45 -6.29 -14.61
N LEU A 28 -14.41 -6.01 -13.29
CA LEU A 28 -15.63 -5.81 -12.50
C LEU A 28 -16.42 -4.58 -12.96
N ASN A 29 -15.74 -3.47 -13.27
CA ASN A 29 -16.40 -2.26 -13.75
C ASN A 29 -17.04 -2.47 -15.13
N GLU A 30 -16.35 -3.13 -16.06
CA GLU A 30 -16.92 -3.48 -17.37
C GLU A 30 -18.19 -4.33 -17.22
N ARG A 31 -18.15 -5.33 -16.34
CA ARG A 31 -19.33 -6.17 -16.06
C ARG A 31 -20.47 -5.38 -15.42
N LYS A 32 -20.18 -4.47 -14.49
CA LYS A 32 -21.17 -3.57 -13.89
C LYS A 32 -21.86 -2.75 -14.96
N VAL A 33 -21.11 -2.04 -15.80
CA VAL A 33 -21.64 -1.20 -16.88
C VAL A 33 -22.50 -2.01 -17.85
N ALA A 34 -22.08 -3.22 -18.22
CA ALA A 34 -22.84 -4.10 -19.09
C ALA A 34 -24.17 -4.54 -18.48
N LEU A 35 -24.23 -4.76 -17.18
CA LEU A 35 -25.47 -5.15 -16.47
C LEU A 35 -26.40 -3.95 -16.27
N GLU A 36 -25.88 -2.78 -15.97
CA GLU A 36 -26.65 -1.53 -15.88
C GLU A 36 -27.30 -1.15 -17.22
N ALA A 37 -26.57 -1.36 -18.33
CA ALA A 37 -27.13 -1.17 -19.69
C ALA A 37 -28.29 -2.12 -20.01
N GLN A 38 -28.41 -3.24 -19.31
CA GLN A 38 -29.54 -4.20 -19.39
C GLN A 38 -30.70 -3.82 -18.45
N GLY A 39 -30.66 -2.65 -17.80
CA GLY A 39 -31.66 -2.15 -16.87
C GLY A 39 -31.60 -2.78 -15.47
N ARG A 40 -30.53 -3.48 -15.13
CA ARG A 40 -30.36 -4.04 -13.78
C ARG A 40 -29.83 -3.00 -12.80
N THR A 41 -30.40 -2.98 -11.61
CA THR A 41 -29.85 -2.20 -10.49
C THR A 41 -28.64 -2.93 -9.90
N ILE A 42 -27.50 -2.28 -9.85
CA ILE A 42 -26.27 -2.85 -9.29
C ILE A 42 -25.88 -2.09 -8.02
N TYR A 43 -25.78 -2.80 -6.93
CA TYR A 43 -25.21 -2.31 -5.66
C TYR A 43 -23.72 -2.62 -5.65
N ASN A 44 -22.89 -1.57 -5.84
CA ASN A 44 -21.45 -1.74 -5.93
C ASN A 44 -20.81 -1.64 -4.55
N LEU A 45 -20.28 -2.75 -4.05
CA LEU A 45 -19.54 -2.85 -2.79
C LEU A 45 -18.06 -3.21 -3.02
N SER A 46 -17.56 -3.10 -4.26
CA SER A 46 -16.21 -3.53 -4.61
C SER A 46 -15.14 -2.46 -4.35
N VAL A 47 -15.53 -1.20 -4.25
CA VAL A 47 -14.60 -0.08 -4.03
C VAL A 47 -15.05 0.73 -2.81
N GLY A 48 -14.18 0.80 -1.81
CA GLY A 48 -14.41 1.52 -0.55
C GLY A 48 -13.99 2.99 -0.62
N THR A 49 -14.29 3.69 -1.71
CA THR A 49 -14.00 5.12 -1.79
C THR A 49 -14.89 5.88 -0.82
N PRO A 50 -14.33 6.73 0.07
CA PRO A 50 -15.13 7.58 0.95
C PRO A 50 -16.07 8.49 0.15
N ASP A 51 -17.35 8.52 0.53
CA ASP A 51 -18.39 9.33 -0.10
C ASP A 51 -18.76 10.59 0.70
N PHE A 52 -18.15 10.79 1.87
CA PHE A 52 -18.30 11.98 2.68
C PHE A 52 -17.42 13.12 2.15
N ALA A 53 -17.99 14.31 2.06
CA ALA A 53 -17.21 15.50 1.72
C ALA A 53 -16.16 15.78 2.81
N PRO A 54 -14.95 16.23 2.45
CA PRO A 54 -13.97 16.69 3.42
C PRO A 54 -14.55 17.82 4.28
N ALA A 55 -14.10 17.92 5.53
CA ALA A 55 -14.55 18.97 6.45
C ALA A 55 -14.33 20.37 5.86
N GLU A 56 -15.20 21.32 6.24
CA GLU A 56 -15.21 22.67 5.65
C GLU A 56 -13.85 23.37 5.74
N HIS A 57 -13.18 23.27 6.90
CA HIS A 57 -11.88 23.90 7.11
C HIS A 57 -10.79 23.35 6.18
N ILE A 58 -10.85 22.04 5.81
CA ILE A 58 -9.92 21.42 4.86
C ILE A 58 -10.19 21.97 3.45
N ARG A 59 -11.46 22.01 3.05
CA ARG A 59 -11.85 22.53 1.72
C ARG A 59 -11.50 24.02 1.60
N LYS A 60 -11.73 24.80 2.67
CA LYS A 60 -11.36 26.21 2.70
C LYS A 60 -9.87 26.41 2.58
N ALA A 61 -9.05 25.69 3.32
CA ALA A 61 -7.59 25.76 3.23
C ALA A 61 -7.08 25.46 1.80
N MET A 62 -7.67 24.47 1.12
CA MET A 62 -7.34 24.15 -0.27
C MET A 62 -7.72 25.28 -1.22
N MET A 63 -8.91 25.87 -1.07
CA MET A 63 -9.36 26.99 -1.90
C MET A 63 -8.48 28.22 -1.69
N ASP A 64 -8.14 28.56 -0.44
CA ASP A 64 -7.28 29.69 -0.11
C ASP A 64 -5.88 29.49 -0.71
N ALA A 65 -5.31 28.30 -0.57
CA ALA A 65 -4.01 27.96 -1.15
C ALA A 65 -4.03 28.02 -2.68
N ALA A 66 -5.09 27.54 -3.33
CA ALA A 66 -5.22 27.59 -4.79
C ALA A 66 -5.42 29.00 -5.33
N ALA A 67 -5.99 29.92 -4.53
CA ALA A 67 -6.17 31.30 -4.91
C ALA A 67 -4.87 32.12 -4.89
N ASP A 68 -3.84 31.67 -4.20
CA ASP A 68 -2.54 32.34 -4.15
C ASP A 68 -1.68 31.95 -5.36
N PRO A 69 -1.36 32.89 -6.29
CA PRO A 69 -0.51 32.60 -7.44
C PRO A 69 0.90 32.10 -7.06
N GLN A 70 1.38 32.37 -5.86
CA GLN A 70 2.71 31.93 -5.40
C GLN A 70 2.76 30.40 -5.18
N ASN A 71 1.62 29.74 -5.03
CA ASN A 71 1.55 28.28 -4.86
C ASN A 71 1.58 27.53 -6.20
N TRP A 72 1.48 28.21 -7.33
CA TRP A 72 1.53 27.61 -8.68
C TRP A 72 2.97 27.59 -9.21
N LYS A 73 3.86 26.97 -8.45
CA LYS A 73 5.28 26.83 -8.79
C LYS A 73 5.64 25.37 -8.97
N TYR A 74 6.65 25.12 -9.78
CA TYR A 74 7.29 23.83 -9.84
C TYR A 74 7.94 23.53 -8.49
N SER A 75 7.49 22.44 -7.84
CA SER A 75 7.99 22.03 -6.53
C SER A 75 9.14 21.04 -6.70
N LEU A 76 10.26 21.32 -6.05
CA LEU A 76 11.44 20.45 -6.02
C LEU A 76 11.54 19.67 -4.70
N ARG A 77 10.73 20.03 -3.70
CA ARG A 77 10.76 19.46 -2.36
C ARG A 77 9.37 19.53 -1.73
N ASP A 78 9.16 18.70 -0.74
CA ASP A 78 8.00 18.82 0.13
C ASP A 78 7.98 20.14 0.88
N LEU A 79 6.79 20.64 1.19
CA LEU A 79 6.63 21.83 2.01
C LEU A 79 7.11 21.52 3.43
N PRO A 80 7.99 22.35 4.03
CA PRO A 80 8.45 22.16 5.40
C PRO A 80 7.29 22.04 6.40
N GLU A 81 6.23 22.82 6.21
CA GLU A 81 5.03 22.81 7.05
C GLU A 81 4.28 21.47 6.98
N LEU A 82 4.29 20.79 5.82
CA LEU A 82 3.74 19.46 5.67
C LEU A 82 4.57 18.44 6.46
N LEU A 83 5.89 18.48 6.30
CA LEU A 83 6.80 17.58 7.00
C LEU A 83 6.69 17.73 8.52
N ASP A 84 6.66 18.96 9.01
CA ASP A 84 6.46 19.27 10.44
C ASP A 84 5.09 18.79 10.95
N ALA A 85 4.05 18.95 10.14
CA ALA A 85 2.70 18.46 10.48
C ALA A 85 2.66 16.94 10.59
N VAL A 86 3.34 16.22 9.69
CA VAL A 86 3.47 14.74 9.74
C VAL A 86 4.24 14.31 10.99
N CYS A 87 5.38 14.93 11.29
CA CYS A 87 6.15 14.65 12.51
C CYS A 87 5.31 14.88 13.76
N GLY A 88 4.58 15.99 13.80
CA GLY A 88 3.66 16.31 14.91
C GLY A 88 2.49 15.32 15.03
N TYR A 89 1.97 14.82 13.90
CA TYR A 89 0.94 13.78 13.90
C TYR A 89 1.45 12.46 14.49
N TYR A 90 2.62 11.99 14.07
CA TYR A 90 3.23 10.76 14.58
C TYR A 90 3.48 10.83 16.09
N LYS A 91 4.00 11.97 16.56
CA LYS A 91 4.21 12.20 18.01
C LYS A 91 2.90 12.14 18.79
N ARG A 92 1.85 12.83 18.31
CA ARG A 92 0.55 12.86 19.01
C ARG A 92 -0.20 11.53 18.94
N ARG A 93 -0.15 10.87 17.77
CA ARG A 93 -0.99 9.69 17.50
C ARG A 93 -0.36 8.40 17.99
N PHE A 94 0.94 8.26 17.83
CA PHE A 94 1.67 7.01 18.10
C PHE A 94 2.74 7.15 19.18
N GLY A 95 3.02 8.36 19.67
CA GLY A 95 4.12 8.60 20.61
C GLY A 95 5.52 8.44 19.98
N VAL A 96 5.61 8.42 18.66
CA VAL A 96 6.85 8.22 17.91
C VAL A 96 7.41 9.58 17.48
N GLU A 97 8.67 9.84 17.77
CA GLU A 97 9.40 11.02 17.31
C GLU A 97 10.15 10.68 16.01
N ILE A 98 9.76 11.35 14.93
CA ILE A 98 10.45 11.31 13.64
C ILE A 98 10.86 12.72 13.25
N THR A 99 11.83 12.83 12.36
CA THR A 99 12.36 14.11 11.87
C THR A 99 11.97 14.33 10.40
N PRO A 100 11.93 15.58 9.90
CA PRO A 100 11.53 15.88 8.52
C PRO A 100 12.33 15.14 7.44
N ASP A 101 13.59 14.80 7.69
CA ASP A 101 14.42 14.01 6.77
C ASP A 101 14.05 12.52 6.69
N GLN A 102 13.19 12.07 7.60
CA GLN A 102 12.61 10.72 7.60
C GLN A 102 11.22 10.67 6.94
N VAL A 103 10.75 11.77 6.37
CA VAL A 103 9.44 11.89 5.75
C VAL A 103 9.58 12.25 4.28
N ALA A 104 8.84 11.57 3.43
CA ALA A 104 8.68 11.93 2.02
C ALA A 104 7.21 11.81 1.62
N SER A 105 6.70 12.78 0.85
CA SER A 105 5.36 12.67 0.29
C SER A 105 5.36 11.83 -0.99
N CYS A 106 4.21 11.19 -1.25
CA CYS A 106 3.94 10.47 -2.48
C CYS A 106 2.60 10.92 -3.06
N ALA A 107 2.42 10.77 -4.36
CA ALA A 107 1.10 10.93 -4.99
C ALA A 107 0.19 9.74 -4.66
N GLY A 108 -0.11 9.59 -3.35
CA GLY A 108 -0.70 8.41 -2.74
C GLY A 108 0.35 7.36 -2.36
N SER A 109 0.16 6.70 -1.22
CA SER A 109 1.08 5.68 -0.69
C SER A 109 1.31 4.51 -1.64
N GLN A 110 0.39 4.26 -2.56
CA GLN A 110 0.53 3.27 -3.62
C GLN A 110 1.77 3.51 -4.50
N GLU A 111 2.14 4.76 -4.76
CA GLU A 111 3.35 5.12 -5.48
C GLU A 111 4.60 4.62 -4.75
N GLY A 112 4.71 4.91 -3.45
CA GLY A 112 5.82 4.48 -2.62
C GLY A 112 5.96 2.95 -2.57
N VAL A 113 4.85 2.26 -2.28
CA VAL A 113 4.82 0.78 -2.24
C VAL A 113 5.10 0.17 -3.61
N GLY A 114 4.60 0.79 -4.68
CA GLY A 114 4.82 0.33 -6.06
C GLY A 114 6.27 0.43 -6.52
N HIS A 115 7.04 1.39 -5.99
CA HIS A 115 8.42 1.63 -6.39
C HIS A 115 9.47 1.07 -5.42
N ILE A 116 9.08 0.72 -4.19
CA ILE A 116 10.05 0.31 -3.16
C ILE A 116 10.87 -0.93 -3.56
N GLY A 117 10.27 -1.86 -4.28
CA GLY A 117 10.98 -3.02 -4.82
C GLY A 117 12.11 -2.65 -5.78
N MET A 118 11.92 -1.60 -6.58
CA MET A 118 12.95 -1.10 -7.52
C MET A 118 14.14 -0.46 -6.81
N VAL A 119 13.95 0.00 -5.57
CA VAL A 119 15.01 0.61 -4.75
C VAL A 119 15.76 -0.44 -3.94
N LEU A 120 15.06 -1.47 -3.46
CA LEU A 120 15.59 -2.41 -2.47
C LEU A 120 16.05 -3.75 -3.06
N CYS A 121 15.55 -4.13 -4.25
CA CYS A 121 15.77 -5.46 -4.80
C CYS A 121 16.52 -5.44 -6.13
N ASP A 122 17.37 -6.44 -6.28
CA ASP A 122 17.89 -6.91 -7.55
C ASP A 122 17.08 -8.08 -8.09
N GLU A 123 17.33 -8.47 -9.34
CA GLU A 123 16.65 -9.59 -10.00
C GLU A 123 16.82 -10.89 -9.21
N GLY A 124 15.71 -11.45 -8.77
CA GLY A 124 15.67 -12.73 -8.04
C GLY A 124 15.74 -12.63 -6.54
N ASP A 125 15.87 -11.44 -5.95
CA ASP A 125 15.82 -11.24 -4.51
C ASP A 125 14.46 -11.66 -3.93
N THR A 126 14.47 -12.27 -2.75
CA THR A 126 13.27 -12.72 -2.07
C THR A 126 12.63 -11.60 -1.26
N VAL A 127 11.30 -11.52 -1.30
CA VAL A 127 10.51 -10.61 -0.46
C VAL A 127 9.32 -11.36 0.15
N LEU A 128 8.88 -10.94 1.33
CA LEU A 128 7.79 -11.58 2.06
C LEU A 128 6.52 -10.73 1.89
N LEU A 129 5.49 -11.34 1.29
CA LEU A 129 4.20 -10.69 1.08
C LEU A 129 3.07 -11.45 1.76
N PRO A 130 2.05 -10.76 2.31
CA PRO A 130 0.86 -11.43 2.83
C PRO A 130 0.02 -12.03 1.69
N THR A 131 -0.74 -13.07 1.99
CA THR A 131 -1.77 -13.58 1.08
C THR A 131 -3.04 -13.95 1.87
N PRO A 132 -4.22 -13.37 1.53
CA PRO A 132 -4.46 -12.36 0.49
C PRO A 132 -3.83 -11.00 0.81
N CYS A 133 -3.64 -10.15 -0.21
CA CYS A 133 -3.09 -8.81 -0.02
C CYS A 133 -3.57 -7.81 -1.08
N TYR A 134 -3.27 -6.54 -0.85
CA TYR A 134 -3.52 -5.50 -1.83
C TYR A 134 -2.62 -5.68 -3.07
N PRO A 135 -3.16 -5.62 -4.29
CA PRO A 135 -2.43 -6.00 -5.51
C PRO A 135 -1.12 -5.26 -5.76
N VAL A 136 -0.98 -4.01 -5.32
CA VAL A 136 0.24 -3.22 -5.50
C VAL A 136 1.46 -3.83 -4.81
N PHE A 137 1.28 -4.60 -3.72
CA PHE A 137 2.39 -5.26 -3.03
C PHE A 137 3.08 -6.27 -3.95
N ILE A 138 2.28 -7.01 -4.70
CA ILE A 138 2.78 -7.97 -5.69
C ILE A 138 3.39 -7.22 -6.87
N ALA A 139 2.65 -6.26 -7.43
CA ALA A 139 3.08 -5.50 -8.60
C ALA A 139 4.41 -4.77 -8.39
N GLY A 140 4.55 -4.04 -7.27
CA GLY A 140 5.78 -3.31 -6.94
C GLY A 140 6.98 -4.23 -6.75
N SER A 141 6.77 -5.39 -6.11
CA SER A 141 7.82 -6.39 -5.92
C SER A 141 8.29 -6.98 -7.25
N LEU A 142 7.36 -7.37 -8.13
CA LEU A 142 7.68 -7.93 -9.45
C LEU A 142 8.34 -6.90 -10.37
N LEU A 143 7.92 -5.63 -10.33
CA LEU A 143 8.56 -4.54 -11.09
C LEU A 143 10.01 -4.32 -10.64
N GLY A 144 10.29 -4.52 -9.34
CA GLY A 144 11.64 -4.49 -8.78
C GLY A 144 12.50 -5.72 -9.10
N GLY A 145 11.96 -6.72 -9.81
CA GLY A 145 12.68 -7.97 -10.11
C GLY A 145 12.67 -8.99 -8.98
N ALA A 146 11.96 -8.70 -7.88
CA ALA A 146 11.90 -9.59 -6.73
C ALA A 146 11.07 -10.86 -6.99
N LYS A 147 11.33 -11.89 -6.21
CA LYS A 147 10.57 -13.15 -6.13
C LYS A 147 9.76 -13.16 -4.84
N PRO A 148 8.45 -12.90 -4.90
CA PRO A 148 7.60 -12.95 -3.72
C PRO A 148 7.53 -14.36 -3.13
N TRP A 149 7.74 -14.45 -1.82
CA TRP A 149 7.33 -15.57 -1.01
C TRP A 149 6.13 -15.14 -0.18
N TYR A 150 5.05 -15.93 -0.21
CA TYR A 150 3.78 -15.54 0.39
C TYR A 150 3.60 -16.19 1.75
N TYR A 151 3.37 -15.38 2.81
CA TYR A 151 2.92 -15.87 4.09
C TYR A 151 1.39 -15.75 4.19
N PRO A 152 0.69 -16.86 4.53
CA PRO A 152 -0.76 -16.89 4.50
C PRO A 152 -1.35 -16.18 5.73
N LEU A 153 -2.39 -15.37 5.48
CA LEU A 153 -3.24 -14.82 6.54
C LEU A 153 -4.44 -15.75 6.71
N THR A 154 -4.36 -16.67 7.67
CA THR A 154 -5.36 -17.72 7.85
C THR A 154 -6.34 -17.41 8.98
N LYS A 155 -7.53 -18.00 8.91
CA LYS A 155 -8.52 -17.90 9.99
C LYS A 155 -8.01 -18.45 11.32
N GLU A 156 -7.17 -19.48 11.28
CA GLU A 156 -6.54 -20.09 12.46
C GLU A 156 -5.70 -19.09 13.24
N HIS A 157 -5.02 -18.19 12.53
CA HIS A 157 -4.22 -17.12 13.13
C HIS A 157 -4.94 -15.76 13.14
N GLY A 158 -6.29 -15.76 13.06
CA GLY A 158 -7.08 -14.51 13.08
C GLY A 158 -6.79 -13.59 11.90
N PHE A 159 -6.32 -14.12 10.77
CA PHE A 159 -5.86 -13.39 9.60
C PHE A 159 -4.70 -12.42 9.89
N LEU A 160 -3.87 -12.75 10.86
CA LEU A 160 -2.67 -12.00 11.23
C LEU A 160 -1.39 -12.69 10.70
N PRO A 161 -0.31 -11.95 10.46
CA PRO A 161 1.00 -12.53 10.15
C PRO A 161 1.45 -13.51 11.25
N TYR A 162 1.87 -14.72 10.86
CA TYR A 162 2.43 -15.69 11.76
C TYR A 162 3.83 -16.08 11.31
N VAL A 163 4.84 -15.36 11.82
CA VAL A 163 6.23 -15.44 11.34
C VAL A 163 6.93 -16.76 11.64
N LYS A 164 6.37 -17.57 12.54
CA LYS A 164 6.94 -18.89 12.89
C LYS A 164 6.79 -19.92 11.77
N ASP A 165 5.83 -19.70 10.85
CA ASP A 165 5.64 -20.56 9.68
C ASP A 165 6.55 -20.19 8.50
N ILE A 166 7.31 -19.09 8.61
CA ILE A 166 8.26 -18.68 7.57
C ILE A 166 9.54 -19.53 7.72
N PRO A 167 9.89 -20.34 6.70
CA PRO A 167 11.09 -21.15 6.75
C PRO A 167 12.35 -20.30 6.94
N GLU A 168 13.29 -20.77 7.74
CA GLU A 168 14.50 -20.01 8.07
C GLU A 168 15.34 -19.67 6.83
N ASP A 169 15.42 -20.58 5.87
CA ASP A 169 16.17 -20.38 4.64
C ASP A 169 15.52 -19.32 3.72
N VAL A 170 14.21 -19.13 3.81
CA VAL A 170 13.46 -18.05 3.16
C VAL A 170 13.70 -16.74 3.87
N ALA A 171 13.56 -16.73 5.21
CA ALA A 171 13.78 -15.53 6.03
C ALA A 171 15.18 -14.95 5.84
N ARG A 172 16.21 -15.80 5.79
CA ARG A 172 17.62 -15.37 5.58
C ARG A 172 17.89 -14.74 4.21
N LYS A 173 17.02 -14.93 3.22
CA LYS A 173 17.17 -14.38 1.87
C LYS A 173 16.26 -13.16 1.63
N ALA A 174 15.33 -12.91 2.56
CA ALA A 174 14.33 -11.88 2.38
C ALA A 174 14.92 -10.48 2.59
N LYS A 175 14.69 -9.58 1.65
CA LYS A 175 15.10 -8.16 1.73
C LYS A 175 14.12 -7.35 2.58
N TYR A 176 12.84 -7.54 2.32
CA TYR A 176 11.79 -6.87 3.07
C TYR A 176 10.56 -7.75 3.27
N MET A 177 9.76 -7.36 4.24
CA MET A 177 8.44 -7.93 4.52
C MET A 177 7.40 -6.81 4.51
N ILE A 178 6.37 -6.93 3.66
CA ILE A 178 5.23 -6.02 3.72
C ILE A 178 4.23 -6.54 4.74
N VAL A 179 3.83 -5.67 5.65
CA VAL A 179 2.81 -5.91 6.68
C VAL A 179 1.73 -4.85 6.51
N SER A 180 0.49 -5.24 6.24
CA SER A 180 -0.66 -4.31 6.17
C SER A 180 -1.54 -4.55 7.40
N LEU A 181 -1.61 -3.58 8.31
CA LEU A 181 -2.39 -3.64 9.54
C LEU A 181 -2.89 -2.24 9.93
N PRO A 182 -4.22 -2.04 9.97
CA PRO A 182 -5.29 -2.99 9.65
C PRO A 182 -5.23 -3.50 8.23
N ALA A 183 -5.50 -4.81 8.06
CA ALA A 183 -5.19 -5.51 6.81
C ALA A 183 -6.25 -5.32 5.72
N ASN A 184 -5.82 -5.02 4.50
CA ASN A 184 -6.66 -5.11 3.32
C ASN A 184 -6.27 -6.38 2.53
N PRO A 185 -7.21 -7.35 2.29
CA PRO A 185 -8.68 -7.21 2.41
C PRO A 185 -9.32 -7.79 3.69
N VAL A 186 -8.56 -8.34 4.62
CA VAL A 186 -9.10 -9.18 5.70
C VAL A 186 -9.56 -8.42 6.96
N GLY A 187 -9.20 -7.15 7.11
CA GLY A 187 -9.68 -6.27 8.20
C GLY A 187 -9.07 -6.55 9.58
N SER A 188 -8.09 -7.45 9.70
CA SER A 188 -7.45 -7.77 10.98
C SER A 188 -6.62 -6.60 11.51
N VAL A 189 -6.63 -6.42 12.83
CA VAL A 189 -5.90 -5.35 13.53
C VAL A 189 -4.78 -5.98 14.36
N GLY A 190 -3.56 -5.44 14.25
CA GLY A 190 -2.40 -5.93 15.00
C GLY A 190 -2.43 -5.49 16.46
N SER A 191 -1.94 -6.36 17.37
CA SER A 191 -1.69 -6.02 18.76
C SER A 191 -0.24 -5.56 18.97
N PRO A 192 0.07 -4.85 20.08
CA PRO A 192 1.45 -4.49 20.43
C PRO A 192 2.40 -5.69 20.48
N GLU A 193 1.91 -6.83 20.95
CA GLU A 193 2.70 -8.07 21.05
C GLU A 193 3.05 -8.60 19.65
N LEU A 194 2.11 -8.55 18.70
CA LEU A 194 2.36 -8.91 17.31
C LEU A 194 3.43 -8.01 16.69
N TYR A 195 3.33 -6.69 16.87
CA TYR A 195 4.35 -5.77 16.37
C TYR A 195 5.72 -6.04 16.99
N ALA A 196 5.79 -6.36 18.29
CA ALA A 196 7.04 -6.75 18.93
C ALA A 196 7.62 -8.05 18.34
N GLU A 197 6.78 -9.05 18.04
CA GLU A 197 7.18 -10.30 17.39
C GLU A 197 7.71 -10.05 15.97
N LEU A 198 7.01 -9.22 15.18
CA LEU A 198 7.42 -8.83 13.82
C LEU A 198 8.79 -8.12 13.84
N VAL A 199 8.97 -7.17 14.75
CA VAL A 199 10.24 -6.44 14.89
C VAL A 199 11.38 -7.39 15.33
N ALA A 200 11.10 -8.30 16.26
CA ALA A 200 12.10 -9.29 16.68
C ALA A 200 12.50 -10.23 15.54
N PHE A 201 11.52 -10.68 14.74
CA PHE A 201 11.77 -11.49 13.54
C PHE A 201 12.61 -10.73 12.51
N ALA A 202 12.23 -9.50 12.21
CA ALA A 202 12.93 -8.64 11.25
C ALA A 202 14.40 -8.40 11.67
N LYS A 203 14.62 -8.07 12.94
CA LYS A 203 15.99 -7.88 13.49
C LYS A 203 16.82 -9.16 13.44
N LYS A 204 16.21 -10.33 13.69
CA LYS A 204 16.92 -11.62 13.66
C LYS A 204 17.47 -11.95 12.27
N TYR A 205 16.74 -11.60 11.22
CA TYR A 205 17.07 -11.99 9.86
C TYR A 205 17.52 -10.81 8.97
N ASP A 206 17.67 -9.61 9.53
CA ASP A 206 18.02 -8.38 8.81
C ASP A 206 17.04 -8.03 7.69
N ILE A 207 15.73 -8.10 8.01
CA ILE A 207 14.63 -7.83 7.08
C ILE A 207 14.08 -6.44 7.35
N LEU A 208 13.87 -5.63 6.31
CA LEU A 208 13.15 -4.36 6.42
C LEU A 208 11.64 -4.61 6.49
N ILE A 209 10.96 -4.13 7.54
CA ILE A 209 9.49 -4.13 7.57
C ILE A 209 8.97 -2.89 6.86
N ILE A 210 8.06 -3.09 5.91
CA ILE A 210 7.28 -2.05 5.26
C ILE A 210 5.85 -2.17 5.79
N HIS A 211 5.45 -1.22 6.64
CA HIS A 211 4.12 -1.24 7.25
C HIS A 211 3.15 -0.35 6.47
N ASP A 212 2.19 -0.98 5.79
CA ASP A 212 1.05 -0.28 5.20
C ASP A 212 -0.03 -0.07 6.27
N ASN A 213 -0.17 1.18 6.70
CA ASN A 213 -1.04 1.60 7.80
C ASN A 213 -2.18 2.53 7.34
N ALA A 214 -2.83 2.17 6.25
CA ALA A 214 -3.85 3.01 5.62
C ALA A 214 -5.11 3.17 6.47
N TYR A 215 -5.40 2.25 7.41
CA TYR A 215 -6.69 2.16 8.10
C TYR A 215 -6.61 2.32 9.62
N SER A 216 -5.49 2.78 10.17
CA SER A 216 -5.30 2.88 11.64
C SER A 216 -6.29 3.83 12.34
N ASP A 217 -6.87 4.76 11.61
CA ASP A 217 -7.88 5.69 12.13
C ASP A 217 -9.33 5.26 11.85
N ILE A 218 -9.52 4.11 11.16
CA ILE A 218 -10.84 3.53 10.85
C ILE A 218 -10.90 2.13 11.50
N ILE A 219 -10.94 2.13 12.83
CA ILE A 219 -10.96 0.91 13.65
C ILE A 219 -12.16 0.98 14.58
N PHE A 220 -12.80 -0.18 14.84
CA PHE A 220 -14.02 -0.30 15.61
C PHE A 220 -13.79 -1.12 16.89
N ASP A 221 -14.81 -1.18 17.75
CA ASP A 221 -14.87 -2.05 18.93
C ASP A 221 -13.76 -1.83 19.97
N GLY A 222 -13.25 -0.60 20.07
CA GLY A 222 -12.23 -0.23 21.07
C GLY A 222 -10.82 -0.71 20.76
N ALA A 223 -10.59 -1.33 19.61
CA ALA A 223 -9.23 -1.64 19.16
C ALA A 223 -8.44 -0.36 18.85
N VAL A 224 -7.12 -0.40 18.96
CA VAL A 224 -6.23 0.75 18.72
C VAL A 224 -5.31 0.44 17.57
N GLY A 225 -5.31 1.34 16.57
CA GLY A 225 -4.34 1.29 15.49
C GLY A 225 -2.95 1.68 16.00
N ASN A 226 -1.98 0.86 15.65
CA ASN A 226 -0.57 1.05 15.99
C ASN A 226 0.26 1.29 14.72
N SER A 227 1.45 1.86 14.91
CA SER A 227 2.43 2.05 13.84
C SER A 227 3.82 1.69 14.33
#